data_b9988bf1275df978a7498cba75988ac0
#
_entry.id   b9988bf1275df978a7498cba75988ac0
#
_cell.length_a   1.000
_cell.length_b   1.000
_cell.length_c   1.000
_cell.angle_alpha   90.00
_cell.angle_beta   90.00
_cell.angle_gamma   90.00
#
_symmetry.space_group_name_H-M   'P 1'
#
loop_
_entity.id
_entity.type
_entity.pdbx_description
1 polymer ?
#
loop_
_entity_poly.entity_id
_entity_poly.type
_entity_poly.pdbx_seq_one_letter_code
_entity_poly.pdbx_strand_id
1 'polypeptide(L)'
;MAVSINKVSKEIQEKVIQAYKNNMSLREIEKQFGVTRPTVSKFLESQGIKTQKGNHYRKYHHNEDYFEVINTEEKAYWLGFIFADGYIQNHDNLYGQDAVGITIAEYDREVLEKFKKSINATNPIVLCKRTGEKGVNCVRILLTSQKTANDLIDKGCYKNKSSILKPPKKIPQNLIRHFIRGLFDGDGSLIRYEHKECNSISYQINFTTTYEMATWLREQIQIGSTYPEKRCESTWYFGFGGNQQVIDFYHYLYDNATIWMDRKYNRFQELLSKYSES
;
A
#
# COMPACT_ATOMS: atom_id res chain seq x y z
N MET A 1 -3.68 44.85 -10.16
CA MET A 1 -5.08 44.96 -10.69
C MET A 1 -5.41 43.62 -11.40
N ALA A 2 -6.53 43.02 -11.05
CA ALA A 2 -6.95 41.75 -11.64
C ALA A 2 -7.45 41.97 -13.08
N VAL A 3 -6.84 41.32 -14.03
CA VAL A 3 -7.23 41.40 -15.45
C VAL A 3 -8.45 40.54 -15.69
N SER A 4 -9.53 41.12 -16.27
CA SER A 4 -10.70 40.34 -16.73
C SER A 4 -10.31 39.44 -17.89
N ILE A 5 -10.79 38.17 -17.91
CA ILE A 5 -10.44 37.17 -18.94
C ILE A 5 -10.80 37.65 -20.37
N ASN A 6 -11.85 38.44 -20.52
CA ASN A 6 -12.25 39.06 -21.79
C ASN A 6 -11.24 40.07 -22.35
N LYS A 7 -10.29 40.51 -21.52
CA LYS A 7 -9.15 41.37 -21.90
C LYS A 7 -7.89 40.56 -22.19
N VAL A 8 -7.94 39.24 -22.04
CA VAL A 8 -6.84 38.32 -22.30
C VAL A 8 -6.94 37.79 -23.71
N SER A 9 -5.82 37.67 -24.41
CA SER A 9 -5.83 37.16 -25.79
C SER A 9 -6.45 35.77 -25.90
N LYS A 10 -7.05 35.45 -27.03
CA LYS A 10 -7.61 34.11 -27.29
C LYS A 10 -6.60 32.98 -27.08
N GLU A 11 -5.36 33.24 -27.44
CA GLU A 11 -4.24 32.30 -27.23
C GLU A 11 -4.02 31.93 -25.77
N ILE A 12 -4.10 32.93 -24.85
CA ILE A 12 -3.98 32.67 -23.41
C ILE A 12 -5.21 31.95 -22.88
N GLN A 13 -6.41 32.26 -23.41
CA GLN A 13 -7.64 31.55 -23.05
C GLN A 13 -7.56 30.06 -23.38
N GLU A 14 -7.06 29.70 -24.57
CA GLU A 14 -6.83 28.32 -24.98
C GLU A 14 -5.77 27.63 -24.10
N LYS A 15 -4.66 28.31 -23.80
CA LYS A 15 -3.63 27.79 -22.89
C LYS A 15 -4.17 27.55 -21.48
N VAL A 16 -5.06 28.39 -20.97
CA VAL A 16 -5.73 28.21 -19.68
C VAL A 16 -6.63 26.97 -19.69
N ILE A 17 -7.42 26.77 -20.76
CA ILE A 17 -8.25 25.58 -20.89
C ILE A 17 -7.38 24.32 -20.93
N GLN A 18 -6.32 24.33 -21.72
CA GLN A 18 -5.43 23.18 -21.86
C GLN A 18 -4.67 22.89 -20.54
N ALA A 19 -4.18 23.94 -19.87
CA ALA A 19 -3.52 23.82 -18.57
C ALA A 19 -4.45 23.17 -17.55
N TYR A 20 -5.73 23.59 -17.48
CA TYR A 20 -6.71 23.02 -16.56
C TYR A 20 -7.05 21.56 -16.91
N LYS A 21 -7.21 21.25 -18.20
CA LYS A 21 -7.40 19.87 -18.68
C LYS A 21 -6.20 18.96 -18.36
N ASN A 22 -5.00 19.54 -18.31
CA ASN A 22 -3.77 18.86 -17.91
C ASN A 22 -3.56 18.85 -16.38
N ASN A 23 -4.65 19.00 -15.60
CA ASN A 23 -4.65 18.94 -14.14
C ASN A 23 -3.86 20.07 -13.44
N MET A 24 -3.65 21.22 -14.08
CA MET A 24 -3.08 22.38 -13.41
C MET A 24 -4.13 23.05 -12.51
N SER A 25 -3.79 23.32 -11.25
CA SER A 25 -4.70 23.98 -10.31
C SER A 25 -4.98 25.44 -10.70
N LEU A 26 -6.14 25.97 -10.30
CA LEU A 26 -6.47 27.38 -10.53
C LEU A 26 -5.44 28.35 -9.93
N ARG A 27 -4.73 27.93 -8.84
CA ARG A 27 -3.66 28.70 -8.21
C ARG A 27 -2.39 28.71 -9.07
N GLU A 28 -2.04 27.59 -9.68
CA GLU A 28 -0.90 27.49 -10.59
C GLU A 28 -1.19 28.26 -11.89
N ILE A 29 -2.44 28.15 -12.41
CA ILE A 29 -2.89 28.93 -13.57
C ILE A 29 -2.82 30.43 -13.30
N GLU A 30 -3.30 30.89 -12.12
CA GLU A 30 -3.19 32.30 -11.70
C GLU A 30 -1.72 32.76 -11.67
N LYS A 31 -0.83 31.93 -11.10
CA LYS A 31 0.60 32.24 -11.01
C LYS A 31 1.26 32.29 -12.40
N GLN A 32 0.89 31.41 -13.31
CA GLN A 32 1.50 31.28 -14.63
C GLN A 32 0.99 32.30 -15.65
N PHE A 33 -0.34 32.58 -15.63
CA PHE A 33 -0.98 33.41 -16.65
C PHE A 33 -1.42 34.78 -16.12
N GLY A 34 -1.25 35.06 -14.83
CA GLY A 34 -1.60 36.37 -14.23
C GLY A 34 -3.11 36.64 -14.17
N VAL A 35 -3.96 35.65 -14.39
CA VAL A 35 -5.43 35.77 -14.35
C VAL A 35 -5.95 35.23 -13.03
N THR A 36 -6.75 36.00 -12.29
CA THR A 36 -7.22 35.60 -10.97
C THR A 36 -8.08 34.34 -11.00
N ARG A 37 -7.98 33.52 -9.94
CA ARG A 37 -8.74 32.26 -9.79
C ARG A 37 -10.23 32.38 -10.03
N PRO A 38 -10.94 33.39 -9.46
CA PRO A 38 -12.37 33.56 -9.75
C PRO A 38 -12.67 33.83 -11.22
N THR A 39 -11.78 34.58 -11.90
CA THR A 39 -11.92 34.87 -13.33
C THR A 39 -11.71 33.63 -14.17
N VAL A 40 -10.68 32.83 -13.87
CA VAL A 40 -10.41 31.56 -14.54
C VAL A 40 -11.57 30.58 -14.32
N SER A 41 -12.09 30.45 -13.08
CA SER A 41 -13.22 29.57 -12.77
C SER A 41 -14.47 29.92 -13.59
N LYS A 42 -14.87 31.18 -13.61
CA LYS A 42 -16.03 31.66 -14.38
C LYS A 42 -15.84 31.42 -15.89
N PHE A 43 -14.64 31.63 -16.38
CA PHE A 43 -14.32 31.38 -17.78
C PHE A 43 -14.45 29.90 -18.15
N LEU A 44 -13.82 29.00 -17.36
CA LEU A 44 -13.91 27.56 -17.61
C LEU A 44 -15.36 27.07 -17.54
N GLU A 45 -16.13 27.57 -16.57
CA GLU A 45 -17.56 27.27 -16.46
C GLU A 45 -18.36 27.75 -17.70
N SER A 46 -18.04 28.94 -18.25
CA SER A 46 -18.65 29.44 -19.49
C SER A 46 -18.32 28.59 -20.72
N GLN A 47 -17.20 27.86 -20.68
CA GLN A 47 -16.78 26.89 -21.70
C GLN A 47 -17.33 25.46 -21.44
N GLY A 48 -18.28 25.31 -20.50
CA GLY A 48 -18.84 24.01 -20.12
C GLY A 48 -17.92 23.12 -19.29
N ILE A 49 -16.79 23.65 -18.83
CA ILE A 49 -15.83 22.92 -18.01
C ILE A 49 -16.18 23.19 -16.53
N LYS A 50 -16.67 22.17 -15.83
CA LYS A 50 -16.93 22.27 -14.38
C LYS A 50 -15.63 22.48 -13.64
N THR A 51 -15.50 23.62 -12.96
CA THR A 51 -14.37 23.84 -12.05
C THR A 51 -14.66 23.25 -10.67
N GLN A 52 -13.67 22.63 -10.07
CA GLN A 52 -13.78 22.19 -8.69
C GLN A 52 -13.69 23.43 -7.79
N LYS A 53 -14.80 23.77 -7.13
CA LYS A 53 -14.88 24.92 -6.23
C LYS A 53 -14.26 24.58 -4.88
N GLY A 54 -13.46 25.49 -4.35
CA GLY A 54 -12.83 25.35 -3.04
C GLY A 54 -11.55 24.53 -3.05
N ASN A 55 -11.20 24.06 -1.85
CA ASN A 55 -9.96 23.32 -1.60
C ASN A 55 -9.97 21.86 -2.12
N HIS A 56 -10.91 21.47 -2.99
CA HIS A 56 -11.08 20.11 -3.45
C HIS A 56 -10.32 19.76 -4.74
N TYR A 57 -9.43 20.65 -5.22
CA TYR A 57 -8.57 20.30 -6.35
C TYR A 57 -7.56 19.25 -5.91
N ARG A 58 -7.78 18.01 -6.33
CA ARG A 58 -6.82 16.94 -6.12
C ARG A 58 -5.84 16.93 -7.29
N LYS A 59 -4.59 17.24 -7.01
CA LYS A 59 -3.49 17.16 -7.99
C LYS A 59 -3.24 15.72 -8.43
N TYR A 60 -3.47 14.79 -7.52
CA TYR A 60 -3.24 13.35 -7.73
C TYR A 60 -4.53 12.58 -7.54
N HIS A 61 -4.68 11.50 -8.29
CA HIS A 61 -5.84 10.62 -8.25
C HIS A 61 -5.41 9.16 -8.33
N HIS A 62 -6.30 8.30 -7.91
CA HIS A 62 -6.20 6.85 -7.99
C HIS A 62 -7.60 6.26 -8.13
N ASN A 63 -7.69 4.98 -8.41
CA ASN A 63 -8.97 4.28 -8.38
C ASN A 63 -9.46 4.16 -6.94
N GLU A 64 -10.37 5.04 -6.52
CA GLU A 64 -10.91 5.08 -5.15
C GLU A 64 -11.80 3.87 -4.83
N ASP A 65 -12.33 3.17 -5.84
CA ASP A 65 -13.18 1.98 -5.71
C ASP A 65 -12.36 0.68 -5.64
N TYR A 66 -11.03 0.76 -5.68
CA TYR A 66 -10.17 -0.41 -5.78
C TYR A 66 -10.43 -1.43 -4.66
N PHE A 67 -10.61 -0.96 -3.41
CA PHE A 67 -10.83 -1.82 -2.25
C PHE A 67 -12.31 -2.00 -1.87
N GLU A 68 -13.26 -1.49 -2.65
CA GLU A 68 -14.70 -1.66 -2.38
C GLU A 68 -15.08 -3.13 -2.36
N VAL A 69 -14.66 -3.89 -3.38
CA VAL A 69 -14.88 -5.33 -3.47
C VAL A 69 -13.55 -6.04 -3.71
N ILE A 70 -13.22 -7.00 -2.83
CA ILE A 70 -12.04 -7.85 -2.96
C ILE A 70 -12.44 -9.10 -3.75
N ASN A 71 -12.23 -9.06 -5.06
CA ASN A 71 -12.66 -10.10 -6.00
C ASN A 71 -11.55 -10.62 -6.92
N THR A 72 -10.31 -10.15 -6.73
CA THR A 72 -9.14 -10.60 -7.49
C THR A 72 -7.97 -10.90 -6.57
N GLU A 73 -7.04 -11.74 -7.05
CA GLU A 73 -5.75 -12.01 -6.40
C GLU A 73 -5.03 -10.71 -6.01
N GLU A 74 -4.89 -9.81 -6.97
CA GLU A 74 -4.13 -8.57 -6.79
C GLU A 74 -4.73 -7.69 -5.69
N LYS A 75 -6.05 -7.54 -5.64
CA LYS A 75 -6.74 -6.78 -4.59
C LYS A 75 -6.58 -7.41 -3.20
N ALA A 76 -6.66 -8.74 -3.12
CA ALA A 76 -6.44 -9.46 -1.88
C ALA A 76 -4.97 -9.31 -1.40
N TYR A 77 -4.00 -9.42 -2.31
CA TYR A 77 -2.59 -9.19 -2.02
C TYR A 77 -2.33 -7.79 -1.46
N TRP A 78 -2.81 -6.75 -2.15
CA TRP A 78 -2.60 -5.38 -1.68
C TRP A 78 -3.33 -5.07 -0.38
N LEU A 79 -4.49 -5.66 -0.15
CA LEU A 79 -5.15 -5.56 1.15
C LEU A 79 -4.27 -6.16 2.25
N GLY A 80 -3.71 -7.35 2.06
CA GLY A 80 -2.77 -7.99 2.98
C GLY A 80 -1.52 -7.14 3.23
N PHE A 81 -0.94 -6.58 2.18
CA PHE A 81 0.21 -5.70 2.27
C PHE A 81 -0.08 -4.41 3.06
N ILE A 82 -1.28 -3.83 2.88
CA ILE A 82 -1.73 -2.66 3.67
C ILE A 82 -2.00 -3.05 5.13
N PHE A 83 -2.46 -4.27 5.40
CA PHE A 83 -2.59 -4.78 6.77
C PHE A 83 -1.23 -4.87 7.48
N ALA A 84 -0.14 -5.12 6.77
CA ALA A 84 1.22 -5.07 7.27
C ALA A 84 1.73 -3.60 7.35
N ASP A 85 2.21 -3.07 6.26
CA ASP A 85 2.97 -1.82 6.16
C ASP A 85 2.12 -0.57 5.94
N GLY A 86 0.81 -0.72 5.65
CA GLY A 86 -0.08 0.41 5.44
C GLY A 86 -0.56 1.05 6.74
N TYR A 87 -1.02 2.28 6.64
CA TYR A 87 -1.67 3.01 7.74
C TYR A 87 -2.75 3.94 7.22
N ILE A 88 -3.73 4.22 8.08
CA ILE A 88 -4.77 5.22 7.83
C ILE A 88 -4.50 6.38 8.77
N GLN A 89 -4.27 7.55 8.20
CA GLN A 89 -3.98 8.79 8.93
C GLN A 89 -5.20 9.70 8.89
N ASN A 90 -5.58 10.24 10.07
CA ASN A 90 -6.50 11.36 10.11
C ASN A 90 -5.84 12.57 9.47
N HIS A 91 -6.52 13.20 8.54
CA HIS A 91 -6.15 14.52 8.12
C HIS A 91 -6.88 15.55 8.96
N ASP A 92 -6.20 16.07 9.98
CA ASP A 92 -6.58 17.31 10.69
C ASP A 92 -6.33 18.56 9.81
N ASN A 93 -6.24 18.35 8.49
CA ASN A 93 -6.05 19.43 7.56
C ASN A 93 -7.39 20.02 7.13
N LEU A 94 -7.30 21.20 6.48
CA LEU A 94 -8.41 21.99 5.93
C LEU A 94 -9.42 21.20 5.04
N TYR A 95 -9.14 19.92 4.74
CA TYR A 95 -9.95 19.10 3.82
C TYR A 95 -10.74 17.99 4.52
N GLY A 96 -10.44 17.69 5.79
CA GLY A 96 -11.20 16.73 6.59
C GLY A 96 -11.27 15.29 6.04
N GLN A 97 -10.36 14.92 5.13
CA GLN A 97 -10.35 13.58 4.53
C GLN A 97 -9.20 12.74 5.07
N ASP A 98 -9.49 11.49 5.40
CA ASP A 98 -8.47 10.53 5.74
C ASP A 98 -7.54 10.22 4.57
N ALA A 99 -6.31 9.85 4.88
CA ALA A 99 -5.34 9.39 3.90
C ALA A 99 -4.86 7.98 4.24
N VAL A 100 -4.63 7.20 3.19
CA VAL A 100 -4.01 5.88 3.27
C VAL A 100 -2.57 6.01 2.82
N GLY A 101 -1.63 5.62 3.68
CA GLY A 101 -0.21 5.64 3.38
C GLY A 101 0.41 4.25 3.44
N ILE A 102 1.45 4.04 2.64
CA ILE A 102 2.38 2.92 2.76
C ILE A 102 3.78 3.51 2.84
N THR A 103 4.56 3.10 3.84
CA THR A 103 5.95 3.54 4.02
C THR A 103 6.83 2.31 4.22
N ILE A 104 7.77 2.10 3.31
CA ILE A 104 8.67 0.95 3.30
C ILE A 104 10.12 1.41 3.09
N ALA A 105 11.07 0.50 3.29
CA ALA A 105 12.48 0.77 3.02
C ALA A 105 12.70 1.14 1.54
N GLU A 106 13.65 2.05 1.28
CA GLU A 106 13.93 2.54 -0.07
C GLU A 106 14.32 1.42 -1.04
N TYR A 107 15.02 0.40 -0.58
CA TYR A 107 15.42 -0.75 -1.40
C TYR A 107 14.24 -1.61 -1.87
N ASP A 108 13.07 -1.51 -1.24
CA ASP A 108 11.83 -2.18 -1.64
C ASP A 108 10.90 -1.25 -2.46
N ARG A 109 11.41 -0.11 -2.96
CA ARG A 109 10.65 0.91 -3.73
C ARG A 109 9.80 0.32 -4.85
N GLU A 110 10.29 -0.72 -5.50
CA GLU A 110 9.59 -1.41 -6.60
C GLU A 110 8.19 -1.90 -6.20
N VAL A 111 8.02 -2.29 -4.93
CA VAL A 111 6.70 -2.72 -4.40
C VAL A 111 5.70 -1.57 -4.49
N LEU A 112 6.11 -0.32 -4.14
CA LEU A 112 5.23 0.84 -4.27
C LEU A 112 4.94 1.21 -5.73
N GLU A 113 5.87 0.97 -6.66
CA GLU A 113 5.61 1.17 -8.09
C GLU A 113 4.58 0.14 -8.60
N LYS A 114 4.69 -1.14 -8.20
CA LYS A 114 3.68 -2.16 -8.48
C LYS A 114 2.32 -1.76 -7.90
N PHE A 115 2.26 -1.34 -6.63
CA PHE A 115 1.03 -0.86 -5.99
C PHE A 115 0.41 0.31 -6.73
N LYS A 116 1.21 1.32 -7.03
CA LYS A 116 0.78 2.51 -7.77
C LYS A 116 0.15 2.16 -9.12
N LYS A 117 0.74 1.21 -9.85
CA LYS A 117 0.23 0.70 -11.12
C LYS A 117 -1.13 0.01 -10.94
N SER A 118 -1.25 -0.89 -9.95
CA SER A 118 -2.46 -1.64 -9.66
C SER A 118 -3.68 -0.76 -9.39
N ILE A 119 -3.50 0.31 -8.61
CA ILE A 119 -4.58 1.23 -8.25
C ILE A 119 -4.71 2.42 -9.21
N ASN A 120 -3.97 2.42 -10.31
CA ASN A 120 -3.93 3.52 -11.30
C ASN A 120 -3.69 4.88 -10.64
N ALA A 121 -2.69 4.97 -9.75
CA ALA A 121 -2.40 6.19 -9.01
C ALA A 121 -1.42 7.10 -9.75
N THR A 122 -1.69 8.40 -9.69
CA THR A 122 -0.75 9.45 -10.15
C THR A 122 0.06 10.05 -9.00
N ASN A 123 -0.19 9.60 -7.77
CA ASN A 123 0.49 10.04 -6.57
C ASN A 123 2.01 9.78 -6.66
N PRO A 124 2.86 10.74 -6.24
CA PRO A 124 4.31 10.51 -6.22
C PRO A 124 4.72 9.56 -5.11
N ILE A 125 5.75 8.76 -5.37
CA ILE A 125 6.49 8.04 -4.34
C ILE A 125 7.59 8.96 -3.84
N VAL A 126 7.48 9.38 -2.58
CA VAL A 126 8.35 10.40 -1.97
C VAL A 126 9.42 9.73 -1.10
N LEU A 127 10.67 10.15 -1.26
CA LEU A 127 11.77 9.76 -0.40
C LEU A 127 11.63 10.45 0.97
N CYS A 128 11.58 9.65 2.03
CA CYS A 128 11.59 10.10 3.41
C CYS A 128 12.99 9.83 4.00
N LYS A 129 13.84 10.85 4.04
CA LYS A 129 15.16 10.73 4.66
C LYS A 129 14.99 10.57 6.18
N ARG A 130 15.59 9.55 6.76
CA ARG A 130 15.70 9.44 8.21
C ARG A 130 16.83 10.33 8.71
N THR A 131 16.56 11.07 9.78
CA THR A 131 17.58 11.80 10.53
C THR A 131 18.29 10.85 11.47
N GLY A 132 19.59 10.61 11.25
CA GLY A 132 20.45 9.78 12.11
C GLY A 132 21.39 8.84 11.33
N GLU A 133 22.58 8.58 11.87
CA GLU A 133 23.68 7.87 11.18
C GLU A 133 23.42 6.39 10.84
N LYS A 134 22.38 5.76 11.38
CA LYS A 134 22.08 4.31 11.22
C LYS A 134 20.72 4.00 10.60
N GLY A 135 20.02 4.97 10.02
CA GLY A 135 18.67 4.75 9.49
C GLY A 135 18.66 4.43 8.00
N VAL A 136 17.98 3.36 7.59
CA VAL A 136 17.65 3.11 6.19
C VAL A 136 16.65 4.17 5.72
N ASN A 137 16.90 4.79 4.57
CA ASN A 137 15.92 5.67 3.92
C ASN A 137 14.63 4.90 3.66
N CYS A 138 13.52 5.60 3.73
CA CYS A 138 12.21 5.04 3.42
C CYS A 138 11.59 5.76 2.22
N VAL A 139 10.72 5.08 1.52
CA VAL A 139 9.86 5.66 0.48
C VAL A 139 8.41 5.54 0.92
N ARG A 140 7.62 6.54 0.54
CA ARG A 140 6.21 6.62 0.92
C ARG A 140 5.34 7.00 -0.26
N ILE A 141 4.19 6.34 -0.37
CA ILE A 141 3.05 6.81 -1.15
C ILE A 141 1.91 7.19 -0.21
N LEU A 142 1.19 8.26 -0.53
CA LEU A 142 0.05 8.74 0.26
C LEU A 142 -1.13 8.99 -0.66
N LEU A 143 -2.26 8.36 -0.36
CA LEU A 143 -3.52 8.44 -1.10
C LEU A 143 -4.55 9.17 -0.24
N THR A 144 -4.93 10.38 -0.61
CA THR A 144 -5.96 11.14 0.12
C THR A 144 -7.32 10.79 -0.45
N SER A 145 -8.09 9.95 0.24
CA SER A 145 -9.44 9.56 -0.12
C SER A 145 -10.20 9.00 1.07
N GLN A 146 -11.30 9.65 1.42
CA GLN A 146 -12.19 9.15 2.47
C GLN A 146 -12.82 7.81 2.08
N LYS A 147 -13.17 7.63 0.79
CA LYS A 147 -13.74 6.37 0.31
C LYS A 147 -12.77 5.22 0.47
N THR A 148 -11.53 5.38 -0.03
CA THR A 148 -10.50 4.33 0.10
C THR A 148 -10.21 3.99 1.57
N ALA A 149 -10.17 4.99 2.46
CA ALA A 149 -9.98 4.75 3.89
C ALA A 149 -11.17 4.00 4.51
N ASN A 150 -12.39 4.37 4.17
CA ASN A 150 -13.60 3.70 4.65
C ASN A 150 -13.70 2.26 4.16
N ASP A 151 -13.38 1.99 2.89
CA ASP A 151 -13.37 0.65 2.32
C ASP A 151 -12.35 -0.25 3.04
N LEU A 152 -11.16 0.26 3.35
CA LEU A 152 -10.16 -0.48 4.13
C LEU A 152 -10.62 -0.74 5.57
N ILE A 153 -11.25 0.23 6.23
CA ILE A 153 -11.82 0.06 7.57
C ILE A 153 -12.92 -1.01 7.54
N ASP A 154 -13.76 -1.01 6.52
CA ASP A 154 -14.82 -2.03 6.32
C ASP A 154 -14.23 -3.44 6.15
N LYS A 155 -13.02 -3.56 5.58
CA LYS A 155 -12.29 -4.83 5.46
C LYS A 155 -11.51 -5.19 6.75
N GLY A 156 -11.52 -4.34 7.78
CA GLY A 156 -10.86 -4.59 9.06
C GLY A 156 -9.48 -3.93 9.24
N CYS A 157 -9.04 -3.10 8.30
CA CYS A 157 -7.82 -2.31 8.44
C CYS A 157 -8.11 -1.01 9.19
N TYR A 158 -7.88 -1.00 10.49
CA TYR A 158 -8.20 0.15 11.34
C TYR A 158 -7.02 1.12 11.48
N LYS A 159 -7.32 2.33 11.95
CA LYS A 159 -6.31 3.31 12.39
C LYS A 159 -5.56 2.75 13.60
N ASN A 160 -4.24 3.03 13.69
CA ASN A 160 -3.38 2.56 14.79
C ASN A 160 -3.43 1.03 15.01
N LYS A 161 -3.49 0.27 13.92
CA LYS A 161 -3.82 -1.17 13.90
C LYS A 161 -2.82 -2.09 14.59
N SER A 162 -1.57 -1.68 14.80
CA SER A 162 -0.48 -2.58 15.20
C SER A 162 -0.79 -3.41 16.47
N SER A 163 -1.44 -2.82 17.47
CA SER A 163 -1.81 -3.51 18.73
C SER A 163 -3.22 -4.11 18.73
N ILE A 164 -4.03 -3.81 17.72
CA ILE A 164 -5.44 -4.22 17.63
C ILE A 164 -5.77 -4.95 16.33
N LEU A 165 -4.76 -5.39 15.59
CA LEU A 165 -4.93 -6.05 14.30
C LEU A 165 -5.80 -7.30 14.46
N LYS A 166 -6.84 -7.41 13.64
CA LYS A 166 -7.79 -8.53 13.60
C LYS A 166 -7.81 -9.17 12.22
N PRO A 167 -8.29 -10.41 12.12
CA PRO A 167 -8.51 -11.05 10.82
C PRO A 167 -9.28 -10.15 9.86
N PRO A 168 -8.98 -10.22 8.56
CA PRO A 168 -9.67 -9.44 7.56
C PRO A 168 -11.14 -9.83 7.45
N LYS A 169 -11.96 -8.89 7.01
CA LYS A 169 -13.39 -9.10 6.76
C LYS A 169 -13.68 -9.08 5.26
N LYS A 170 -14.74 -9.77 4.85
CA LYS A 170 -15.30 -9.69 3.50
C LYS A 170 -14.30 -10.05 2.39
N ILE A 171 -13.45 -11.05 2.65
CA ILE A 171 -12.57 -11.66 1.64
C ILE A 171 -13.12 -13.04 1.29
N PRO A 172 -13.30 -13.36 0.00
CA PRO A 172 -13.64 -14.72 -0.44
C PRO A 172 -12.60 -15.74 0.00
N GLN A 173 -13.03 -16.95 0.40
CA GLN A 173 -12.14 -17.98 0.94
C GLN A 173 -11.00 -18.35 -0.02
N ASN A 174 -11.28 -18.42 -1.32
CA ASN A 174 -10.29 -18.72 -2.35
C ASN A 174 -9.23 -17.61 -2.55
N LEU A 175 -9.45 -16.42 -1.99
CA LEU A 175 -8.51 -15.29 -2.05
C LEU A 175 -7.71 -15.09 -0.75
N ILE A 176 -8.01 -15.84 0.30
CA ILE A 176 -7.34 -15.68 1.60
C ILE A 176 -5.83 -15.93 1.49
N ARG A 177 -5.39 -16.93 0.73
CA ARG A 177 -3.94 -17.17 0.54
C ARG A 177 -3.21 -15.98 -0.06
N HIS A 178 -3.86 -15.23 -0.94
CA HIS A 178 -3.30 -14.03 -1.56
C HIS A 178 -3.21 -12.86 -0.59
N PHE A 179 -4.21 -12.71 0.30
CA PHE A 179 -4.13 -11.79 1.43
C PHE A 179 -2.95 -12.15 2.36
N ILE A 180 -2.80 -13.44 2.70
CA ILE A 180 -1.71 -13.92 3.57
C ILE A 180 -0.36 -13.68 2.89
N ARG A 181 -0.25 -13.85 1.56
CA ARG A 181 0.97 -13.50 0.82
C ARG A 181 1.31 -12.01 0.96
N GLY A 182 0.35 -11.11 0.77
CA GLY A 182 0.58 -9.67 0.96
C GLY A 182 0.97 -9.32 2.39
N LEU A 183 0.32 -9.92 3.39
CA LEU A 183 0.65 -9.75 4.79
C LEU A 183 2.06 -10.27 5.10
N PHE A 184 2.43 -11.44 4.55
CA PHE A 184 3.76 -12.01 4.70
C PHE A 184 4.83 -11.14 4.04
N ASP A 185 4.57 -10.64 2.85
CA ASP A 185 5.50 -9.77 2.12
C ASP A 185 5.78 -8.46 2.87
N GLY A 186 4.82 -7.89 3.61
CA GLY A 186 5.05 -6.78 4.53
C GLY A 186 5.76 -7.25 5.82
N ASP A 187 5.04 -7.86 6.71
CA ASP A 187 5.47 -8.12 8.11
C ASP A 187 6.05 -9.53 8.38
N GLY A 188 5.85 -10.50 7.47
CA GLY A 188 6.37 -11.84 7.68
C GLY A 188 7.90 -11.94 7.55
N SER A 189 8.47 -12.95 8.16
CA SER A 189 9.91 -13.19 8.13
C SER A 189 10.23 -14.62 7.67
N LEU A 190 11.15 -14.75 6.73
CA LEU A 190 11.83 -15.98 6.39
C LEU A 190 13.24 -15.93 6.97
N ILE A 191 13.48 -16.70 8.03
CA ILE A 191 14.74 -16.69 8.77
C ILE A 191 15.53 -17.92 8.35
N ARG A 192 16.81 -17.75 8.06
CA ARG A 192 17.78 -18.79 7.76
C ARG A 192 18.69 -18.99 8.96
N TYR A 193 18.78 -20.21 9.43
CA TYR A 193 19.67 -20.63 10.50
C TYR A 193 20.78 -21.52 9.95
N GLU A 194 22.03 -21.23 10.32
CA GLU A 194 23.19 -22.06 10.03
C GLU A 194 23.59 -22.84 11.28
N HIS A 195 23.49 -24.15 11.23
CA HIS A 195 23.89 -25.04 12.30
C HIS A 195 25.33 -25.49 12.04
N LYS A 196 26.29 -24.77 12.61
CA LYS A 196 27.73 -25.01 12.39
C LYS A 196 28.18 -26.39 12.84
N GLU A 197 27.58 -26.93 13.89
CA GLU A 197 27.94 -28.23 14.48
C GLU A 197 27.63 -29.42 13.55
N CYS A 198 26.56 -29.34 12.77
CA CYS A 198 26.14 -30.40 11.82
C CYS A 198 26.21 -29.96 10.35
N ASN A 199 26.81 -28.79 10.07
CA ASN A 199 26.94 -28.20 8.73
C ASN A 199 25.63 -28.22 7.95
N SER A 200 24.52 -27.88 8.64
CA SER A 200 23.19 -27.87 8.04
C SER A 200 22.55 -26.50 8.08
N ILE A 201 21.58 -26.28 7.19
CA ILE A 201 20.81 -25.03 7.11
C ILE A 201 19.34 -25.36 7.31
N SER A 202 18.70 -24.63 8.19
CA SER A 202 17.25 -24.70 8.35
C SER A 202 16.60 -23.32 8.14
N TYR A 203 15.31 -23.35 7.83
CA TYR A 203 14.53 -22.14 7.61
C TYR A 203 13.30 -22.14 8.51
N GLN A 204 12.87 -20.94 8.87
CA GLN A 204 11.70 -20.72 9.70
C GLN A 204 10.86 -19.55 9.17
N ILE A 205 9.56 -19.75 9.17
CA ILE A 205 8.57 -18.70 8.88
C ILE A 205 8.08 -18.10 10.21
N ASN A 206 8.00 -16.78 10.27
CA ASN A 206 7.52 -16.07 11.45
C ASN A 206 6.58 -14.93 11.09
N PHE A 207 5.52 -14.79 11.91
CA PHE A 207 4.65 -13.63 11.98
C PHE A 207 4.64 -13.09 13.41
N THR A 208 4.83 -11.79 13.56
CA THR A 208 4.68 -11.08 14.84
C THR A 208 3.45 -10.20 14.73
N THR A 209 2.41 -10.47 15.52
CA THR A 209 1.10 -9.84 15.34
C THR A 209 0.26 -9.92 16.64
N THR A 210 -1.05 -9.70 16.58
CA THR A 210 -1.97 -9.88 17.72
C THR A 210 -2.34 -11.36 17.88
N TYR A 211 -2.93 -11.70 19.04
CA TYR A 211 -3.42 -13.06 19.31
C TYR A 211 -4.46 -13.52 18.29
N GLU A 212 -5.44 -12.66 18.03
CA GLU A 212 -6.53 -12.99 17.11
C GLU A 212 -6.02 -13.23 15.69
N MET A 213 -5.10 -12.40 15.22
CA MET A 213 -4.52 -12.56 13.89
C MET A 213 -3.61 -13.80 13.83
N ALA A 214 -2.80 -14.06 14.86
CA ALA A 214 -1.93 -15.24 14.92
C ALA A 214 -2.73 -16.54 14.92
N THR A 215 -3.81 -16.61 15.69
CA THR A 215 -4.72 -17.76 15.73
C THR A 215 -5.39 -17.99 14.37
N TRP A 216 -5.89 -16.93 13.76
CA TRP A 216 -6.51 -17.00 12.44
C TRP A 216 -5.51 -17.45 11.37
N LEU A 217 -4.27 -16.91 11.37
CA LEU A 217 -3.22 -17.35 10.43
C LEU A 217 -2.96 -18.84 10.56
N ARG A 218 -2.86 -19.37 11.78
CA ARG A 218 -2.69 -20.79 12.03
C ARG A 218 -3.83 -21.62 11.43
N GLU A 219 -5.07 -21.17 11.59
CA GLU A 219 -6.26 -21.84 11.05
C GLU A 219 -6.29 -21.85 9.52
N GLN A 220 -5.84 -20.75 8.87
CA GLN A 220 -5.86 -20.64 7.42
C GLN A 220 -4.68 -21.36 6.76
N ILE A 221 -3.49 -21.28 7.34
CA ILE A 221 -2.25 -21.84 6.74
C ILE A 221 -2.22 -23.35 6.91
N GLN A 222 -2.58 -23.87 8.09
CA GLN A 222 -2.62 -25.33 8.41
C GLN A 222 -1.29 -26.08 8.16
N ILE A 223 -0.16 -25.36 8.20
CA ILE A 223 1.17 -25.89 8.08
C ILE A 223 1.84 -25.87 9.45
N GLY A 224 2.44 -26.98 9.86
CA GLY A 224 3.05 -27.12 11.18
C GLY A 224 2.03 -27.31 12.28
N SER A 225 2.56 -27.65 13.47
CA SER A 225 1.75 -27.92 14.68
C SER A 225 1.89 -26.86 15.75
N THR A 226 2.62 -25.79 15.50
CA THR A 226 2.89 -24.74 16.47
C THR A 226 1.64 -23.91 16.79
N TYR A 227 1.54 -23.50 18.03
CA TYR A 227 0.50 -22.60 18.50
C TYR A 227 1.05 -21.18 18.65
N PRO A 228 0.20 -20.14 18.58
CA PRO A 228 0.64 -18.79 18.86
C PRO A 228 1.26 -18.67 20.26
N GLU A 229 2.41 -18.02 20.34
CA GLU A 229 3.14 -17.77 21.59
C GLU A 229 3.11 -16.29 21.95
N LYS A 230 2.88 -15.98 23.23
CA LYS A 230 2.91 -14.60 23.71
C LYS A 230 4.35 -14.11 23.83
N ARG A 231 4.65 -12.94 23.23
CA ARG A 231 5.96 -12.28 23.31
C ARG A 231 5.99 -11.16 24.34
N CYS A 232 4.93 -10.33 24.34
CA CYS A 232 4.71 -9.29 25.33
C CYS A 232 3.20 -9.03 25.46
N GLU A 233 2.79 -7.99 26.20
CA GLU A 233 1.40 -7.77 26.57
C GLU A 233 0.41 -7.76 25.37
N SER A 234 0.79 -7.14 24.26
CA SER A 234 -0.06 -7.02 23.07
C SER A 234 0.49 -7.75 21.83
N THR A 235 1.63 -8.45 21.95
CA THR A 235 2.34 -9.02 20.81
C THR A 235 2.45 -10.53 20.94
N TRP A 236 1.99 -11.22 19.90
CA TRP A 236 2.04 -12.66 19.76
C TRP A 236 2.89 -13.05 18.56
N TYR A 237 3.38 -14.25 18.62
CA TYR A 237 4.24 -14.85 17.64
C TYR A 237 3.56 -16.11 17.11
N PHE A 238 3.48 -16.23 15.81
CA PHE A 238 3.10 -17.45 15.13
C PHE A 238 4.17 -17.79 14.09
N GLY A 239 4.67 -19.01 14.13
CA GLY A 239 5.66 -19.45 13.16
C GLY A 239 5.83 -20.96 13.18
N PHE A 240 6.49 -21.45 12.17
CA PHE A 240 6.82 -22.85 12.00
C PHE A 240 8.16 -22.97 11.27
N GLY A 241 8.84 -24.08 11.48
CA GLY A 241 10.17 -24.31 10.93
C GLY A 241 10.33 -25.72 10.41
N GLY A 242 11.48 -25.94 9.79
CA GLY A 242 11.77 -27.15 9.05
C GLY A 242 11.58 -26.92 7.56
N ASN A 243 12.56 -27.43 6.79
CA ASN A 243 12.68 -27.07 5.38
C ASN A 243 11.44 -27.49 4.55
N GLN A 244 10.86 -28.66 4.84
CA GLN A 244 9.66 -29.12 4.14
C GLN A 244 8.46 -28.20 4.42
N GLN A 245 8.20 -27.84 5.68
CA GLN A 245 7.10 -26.94 6.02
C GLN A 245 7.25 -25.55 5.38
N VAL A 246 8.48 -25.07 5.25
CA VAL A 246 8.76 -23.79 4.59
C VAL A 246 8.56 -23.90 3.07
N ILE A 247 8.89 -25.05 2.46
CA ILE A 247 8.59 -25.35 1.05
C ILE A 247 7.08 -25.43 0.83
N ASP A 248 6.34 -26.14 1.69
CA ASP A 248 4.87 -26.24 1.61
C ASP A 248 4.24 -24.83 1.72
N PHE A 249 4.78 -23.97 2.58
CA PHE A 249 4.34 -22.59 2.70
C PHE A 249 4.67 -21.76 1.45
N TYR A 250 5.82 -21.96 0.83
CA TYR A 250 6.11 -21.34 -0.46
C TYR A 250 5.04 -21.70 -1.49
N HIS A 251 4.72 -22.99 -1.65
CA HIS A 251 3.68 -23.45 -2.57
C HIS A 251 2.31 -22.86 -2.22
N TYR A 252 1.96 -22.83 -0.92
CA TYR A 252 0.73 -22.19 -0.48
C TYR A 252 0.63 -20.72 -0.90
N LEU A 253 1.72 -19.95 -0.81
CA LEU A 253 1.72 -18.53 -1.13
C LEU A 253 1.84 -18.25 -2.63
N TYR A 254 2.74 -18.97 -3.33
CA TYR A 254 3.24 -18.51 -4.63
C TYR A 254 2.81 -19.36 -5.82
N ASP A 255 2.24 -20.56 -5.62
CA ASP A 255 1.73 -21.34 -6.75
C ASP A 255 0.64 -20.56 -7.49
N ASN A 256 0.88 -20.39 -8.81
CA ASN A 256 0.03 -19.59 -9.70
C ASN A 256 -0.16 -18.11 -9.26
N ALA A 257 0.73 -17.61 -8.44
CA ALA A 257 0.71 -16.20 -8.05
C ALA A 257 1.22 -15.31 -9.18
N THR A 258 0.63 -14.13 -9.32
CA THR A 258 1.01 -13.15 -10.35
C THR A 258 1.64 -11.88 -9.77
N ILE A 259 1.60 -11.72 -8.44
CA ILE A 259 2.14 -10.56 -7.75
C ILE A 259 2.79 -10.93 -6.41
N TRP A 260 3.96 -10.39 -6.14
CA TRP A 260 4.75 -10.60 -4.92
C TRP A 260 5.81 -9.53 -4.72
N MET A 261 6.45 -9.53 -3.54
CA MET A 261 7.66 -8.78 -3.24
C MET A 261 8.89 -9.60 -3.67
N ASP A 262 9.64 -9.12 -4.66
CA ASP A 262 10.73 -9.88 -5.30
C ASP A 262 11.80 -10.29 -4.30
N ARG A 263 12.16 -9.44 -3.33
CA ARG A 263 13.16 -9.75 -2.30
C ARG A 263 12.79 -10.98 -1.47
N LYS A 264 11.51 -11.11 -1.06
CA LYS A 264 11.07 -12.28 -0.28
C LYS A 264 10.90 -13.52 -1.16
N TYR A 265 10.34 -13.36 -2.34
CA TYR A 265 10.23 -14.43 -3.32
C TYR A 265 11.61 -15.04 -3.65
N ASN A 266 12.61 -14.23 -3.94
CA ASN A 266 13.97 -14.67 -4.27
C ASN A 266 14.63 -15.44 -3.11
N ARG A 267 14.35 -15.10 -1.86
CA ARG A 267 14.84 -15.87 -0.69
C ARG A 267 14.26 -17.28 -0.64
N PHE A 268 13.01 -17.48 -1.05
CA PHE A 268 12.46 -18.83 -1.21
C PHE A 268 13.12 -19.57 -2.37
N GLN A 269 13.43 -18.88 -3.48
CA GLN A 269 14.13 -19.52 -4.60
C GLN A 269 15.53 -20.02 -4.19
N GLU A 270 16.24 -19.29 -3.33
CA GLU A 270 17.51 -19.75 -2.74
C GLU A 270 17.35 -21.03 -1.91
N LEU A 271 16.25 -21.17 -1.19
CA LEU A 271 15.94 -22.39 -0.46
C LEU A 271 15.64 -23.55 -1.44
N LEU A 272 14.76 -23.31 -2.40
CA LEU A 272 14.32 -24.34 -3.35
C LEU A 272 15.47 -24.90 -4.20
N SER A 273 16.39 -24.03 -4.65
CA SER A 273 17.55 -24.48 -5.45
C SER A 273 18.42 -25.47 -4.71
N LYS A 274 18.59 -25.32 -3.39
CA LYS A 274 19.37 -26.24 -2.55
C LYS A 274 18.70 -27.60 -2.32
N TYR A 275 17.35 -27.63 -2.39
CA TYR A 275 16.58 -28.86 -2.21
C TYR A 275 16.34 -29.62 -3.53
N SER A 276 16.48 -28.97 -4.68
CA SER A 276 16.39 -29.61 -5.99
C SER A 276 17.66 -30.40 -6.35
N GLU A 277 18.76 -30.15 -5.65
CA GLU A 277 20.07 -30.77 -5.85
C GLU A 277 20.33 -31.97 -4.89
N SER A 278 19.37 -32.24 -3.97
CA SER A 278 19.44 -33.33 -2.99
C SER A 278 18.54 -34.49 -3.37
#